data_b60663f2adf9aa7998d484f910597991
#
_entry.id   b60663f2adf9aa7998d484f910597991
#
_cell.length_a   1.000
_cell.length_b   1.000
_cell.length_c   1.000
_cell.angle_alpha   90.00
_cell.angle_beta   90.00
_cell.angle_gamma   90.00
#
_symmetry.space_group_name_H-M   'P 1'
#
loop_
_entity.id
_entity.type
_entity.pdbx_description
1 polymer ?
#
loop_
_entity_poly.entity_id
_entity_poly.type
_entity_poly.pdbx_seq_one_letter_code
_entity_poly.pdbx_strand_id
1 'polypeptide(L)'
;MPSGAGQRNAGNARLDPAVSRGLLRQRQAGNVGGGQYGPGMANFAVRLVHGPNWDPGRPIREQDGWEEHAAFMDGLVDDGFIILGGPVGDGEQTLHAVEAAGEDEIRTRLARDPWASAGLLRVGPIEPWALWLDGRGLDGRGLDGRGLDGRG
;
A
#
# COMPACT_ATOMS: atom_id res chain seq x y z
N MET A 1 18.16 -44.04 6.17
CA MET A 1 18.11 -42.89 5.28
C MET A 1 17.12 -41.90 5.81
N PRO A 2 17.48 -40.86 6.55
CA PRO A 2 16.50 -39.88 6.98
C PRO A 2 16.39 -38.78 5.95
N SER A 3 15.21 -38.64 5.39
CA SER A 3 14.82 -37.50 4.58
C SER A 3 14.53 -36.35 5.51
N GLY A 4 15.41 -35.36 5.50
CA GLY A 4 15.16 -34.09 6.16
C GLY A 4 14.20 -33.26 5.33
N ALA A 5 12.95 -33.24 5.72
CA ALA A 5 12.00 -32.25 5.22
C ALA A 5 12.29 -30.92 5.90
N GLY A 6 12.98 -30.04 5.21
CA GLY A 6 13.17 -28.67 5.65
C GLY A 6 11.83 -27.94 5.62
N GLN A 7 11.27 -27.70 6.77
CA GLN A 7 10.19 -26.75 6.94
C GLN A 7 10.71 -25.38 6.56
N ARG A 8 10.26 -24.89 5.43
CA ARG A 8 10.41 -23.48 5.11
C ARG A 8 9.45 -22.69 5.99
N ASN A 9 10.02 -22.13 6.99
CA ASN A 9 9.34 -21.16 7.82
C ASN A 9 8.96 -19.98 6.91
N ALA A 10 7.67 -19.83 6.65
CA ALA A 10 7.15 -18.65 6.01
C ALA A 10 7.49 -17.48 6.94
N GLY A 11 8.48 -16.71 6.55
CA GLY A 11 8.97 -15.61 7.34
C GLY A 11 7.84 -14.68 7.67
N ASN A 12 7.57 -14.58 8.94
CA ASN A 12 6.75 -13.53 9.52
C ASN A 12 7.36 -12.20 9.05
N ALA A 13 6.78 -11.59 8.04
CA ALA A 13 7.19 -10.28 7.58
C ALA A 13 6.88 -9.31 8.71
N ARG A 14 7.85 -9.10 9.58
CA ARG A 14 7.77 -8.03 10.56
C ARG A 14 7.69 -6.74 9.76
N LEU A 15 6.54 -6.11 9.85
CA LEU A 15 6.35 -4.76 9.32
C LEU A 15 7.46 -3.88 9.89
N ASP A 16 8.16 -3.24 8.99
CA ASP A 16 9.22 -2.30 9.36
C ASP A 16 8.61 -1.21 10.25
N PRO A 17 9.20 -0.95 11.42
CA PRO A 17 8.69 0.08 12.32
C PRO A 17 8.61 1.47 11.68
N ALA A 18 9.37 1.72 10.62
CA ALA A 18 9.30 2.98 9.87
C ALA A 18 7.96 3.13 9.13
N VAL A 19 7.43 2.04 8.58
CA VAL A 19 6.13 2.03 7.90
C VAL A 19 5.01 2.31 8.90
N SER A 20 5.13 1.77 10.10
CA SER A 20 4.14 2.01 11.16
C SER A 20 4.13 3.46 11.66
N ARG A 21 5.28 4.14 11.62
CA ARG A 21 5.37 5.55 12.04
C ARG A 21 4.76 6.52 11.02
N GLY A 22 4.90 6.23 9.75
CA GLY A 22 4.27 7.03 8.70
C GLY A 22 2.75 7.00 8.79
N LEU A 23 2.19 5.82 9.03
CA LEU A 23 0.75 5.64 9.21
C LEU A 23 0.18 6.40 10.41
N LEU A 24 0.94 6.52 11.50
CA LEU A 24 0.50 7.23 12.71
C LEU A 24 0.50 8.75 12.55
N ARG A 25 1.40 9.30 11.75
CA ARG A 25 1.47 10.76 11.54
C ARG A 25 0.32 11.31 10.71
N GLN A 26 -0.14 10.56 9.73
CA GLN A 26 -1.24 11.04 8.86
C GLN A 26 -2.59 11.09 9.54
N ARG A 27 -2.75 10.36 10.62
CA ARG A 27 -4.03 10.28 11.31
C ARG A 27 -4.37 11.53 12.11
N GLN A 28 -3.42 12.44 12.29
CA GLN A 28 -3.65 13.68 13.05
C GLN A 28 -4.14 14.85 12.21
N ALA A 29 -4.06 14.77 10.90
CA ALA A 29 -4.69 15.73 10.00
C ALA A 29 -6.18 15.37 9.88
N GLY A 30 -6.90 15.54 10.97
CA GLY A 30 -8.26 15.06 11.14
C GLY A 30 -9.18 15.55 10.02
N ASN A 31 -9.82 14.64 9.38
CA ASN A 31 -10.98 14.94 8.61
C ASN A 31 -12.11 15.29 9.58
N VAL A 32 -12.31 16.57 9.77
CA VAL A 32 -13.44 17.07 10.54
C VAL A 32 -14.57 17.34 9.55
N GLY A 33 -15.44 16.38 9.42
CA GLY A 33 -16.70 16.63 8.77
C GLY A 33 -16.95 15.82 7.51
N GLY A 34 -17.82 14.91 7.63
CA GLY A 34 -18.85 14.47 6.71
C GLY A 34 -18.48 13.95 5.31
N GLY A 35 -17.30 14.15 4.83
CA GLY A 35 -16.87 13.63 3.55
C GLY A 35 -15.66 12.71 3.69
N GLN A 36 -15.71 11.57 3.08
CA GLN A 36 -14.58 10.63 3.07
C GLN A 36 -13.42 11.12 2.20
N TYR A 37 -13.63 12.19 1.46
CA TYR A 37 -12.67 12.70 0.49
C TYR A 37 -12.52 14.20 0.66
N GLY A 38 -11.30 14.69 0.53
CA GLY A 38 -11.07 16.11 0.32
C GLY A 38 -11.72 16.58 -0.99
N PRO A 39 -11.93 17.90 -1.17
CA PRO A 39 -12.49 18.42 -2.41
C PRO A 39 -11.70 17.95 -3.63
N GLY A 40 -12.37 17.30 -4.58
CA GLY A 40 -11.74 16.79 -5.80
C GLY A 40 -10.89 15.54 -5.66
N MET A 41 -10.88 14.90 -4.48
CA MET A 41 -10.11 13.67 -4.24
C MET A 41 -11.04 12.46 -4.19
N ALA A 42 -10.54 11.33 -4.65
CA ALA A 42 -11.22 10.05 -4.60
C ALA A 42 -10.24 8.94 -4.23
N ASN A 43 -10.77 7.79 -3.83
CA ASN A 43 -9.95 6.62 -3.58
C ASN A 43 -9.90 5.71 -4.81
N PHE A 44 -8.76 5.08 -4.96
CA PHE A 44 -8.50 4.14 -6.04
C PHE A 44 -7.81 2.89 -5.49
N ALA A 45 -8.16 1.74 -6.06
CA ALA A 45 -7.40 0.52 -5.91
C ALA A 45 -6.36 0.48 -7.03
N VAL A 46 -5.10 0.50 -6.67
CA VAL A 46 -3.99 0.54 -7.62
C VAL A 46 -3.13 -0.69 -7.45
N ARG A 47 -2.92 -1.43 -8.51
CA ARG A 47 -2.00 -2.56 -8.50
C ARG A 47 -0.69 -2.18 -9.16
N LEU A 48 0.40 -2.56 -8.51
CA LEU A 48 1.72 -2.55 -9.15
C LEU A 48 2.08 -3.98 -9.51
N VAL A 49 2.60 -4.16 -10.69
CA VAL A 49 2.97 -5.47 -11.24
C VAL A 49 4.45 -5.47 -11.59
N HIS A 50 5.05 -6.66 -11.61
CA HIS A 50 6.45 -6.79 -11.96
C HIS A 50 6.69 -6.35 -13.40
N GLY A 51 7.74 -5.57 -13.60
CA GLY A 51 8.21 -5.15 -14.90
C GLY A 51 9.16 -6.17 -15.53
N PRO A 52 9.64 -5.89 -16.74
CA PRO A 52 10.48 -6.83 -17.49
C PRO A 52 11.85 -7.10 -16.84
N ASN A 53 12.31 -6.20 -15.98
CA ASN A 53 13.62 -6.31 -15.33
C ASN A 53 13.53 -6.85 -13.89
N TRP A 54 12.35 -7.24 -13.46
CA TRP A 54 12.21 -7.92 -12.17
C TRP A 54 12.96 -9.25 -12.18
N ASP A 55 13.74 -9.49 -11.14
CA ASP A 55 14.45 -10.76 -10.97
C ASP A 55 13.63 -11.71 -10.06
N PRO A 56 12.98 -12.73 -10.64
CA PRO A 56 12.16 -13.65 -9.84
C PRO A 56 12.98 -14.56 -8.92
N GLY A 57 14.29 -14.64 -9.13
CA GLY A 57 15.21 -15.41 -8.28
C GLY A 57 15.64 -14.67 -7.01
N ARG A 58 15.29 -13.40 -6.87
CA ARG A 58 15.69 -12.56 -5.73
C ARG A 58 14.48 -12.07 -4.96
N PRO A 59 14.53 -12.11 -3.62
CA PRO A 59 13.49 -11.48 -2.80
C PRO A 59 13.38 -9.97 -3.10
N ILE A 60 12.21 -9.39 -2.80
CA ILE A 60 11.94 -7.99 -3.07
C ILE A 60 13.01 -7.05 -2.50
N ARG A 61 13.47 -7.30 -1.28
CA ARG A 61 14.48 -6.46 -0.61
C ARG A 61 15.89 -6.60 -1.18
N GLU A 62 16.11 -7.61 -1.99
CA GLU A 62 17.39 -7.84 -2.66
C GLU A 62 17.39 -7.39 -4.12
N GLN A 63 16.27 -6.88 -4.61
CA GLN A 63 16.21 -6.26 -5.92
C GLN A 63 17.04 -4.97 -5.93
N ASP A 64 17.63 -4.68 -7.09
CA ASP A 64 18.44 -3.48 -7.23
C ASP A 64 17.61 -2.21 -6.95
N GLY A 65 18.17 -1.29 -6.17
CA GLY A 65 17.50 -0.02 -5.85
C GLY A 65 16.36 -0.16 -4.84
N TRP A 66 16.35 -1.21 -4.03
CA TRP A 66 15.31 -1.40 -3.01
C TRP A 66 15.19 -0.20 -2.06
N GLU A 67 16.31 0.32 -1.55
CA GLU A 67 16.28 1.39 -0.57
C GLU A 67 15.69 2.68 -1.15
N GLU A 68 16.02 3.01 -2.37
CA GLU A 68 15.49 4.18 -3.06
C GLU A 68 14.00 4.02 -3.37
N HIS A 69 13.60 2.84 -3.80
CA HIS A 69 12.18 2.52 -3.99
C HIS A 69 11.41 2.61 -2.68
N ALA A 70 11.91 2.00 -1.62
CA ALA A 70 11.26 2.03 -0.31
C ALA A 70 11.12 3.46 0.21
N ALA A 71 12.15 4.28 0.11
CA ALA A 71 12.10 5.68 0.50
C ALA A 71 11.09 6.48 -0.33
N PHE A 72 11.01 6.22 -1.61
CA PHE A 72 10.00 6.84 -2.48
C PHE A 72 8.57 6.47 -2.03
N MET A 73 8.32 5.19 -1.78
CA MET A 73 7.00 4.71 -1.35
C MET A 73 6.62 5.27 0.03
N ASP A 74 7.57 5.32 0.96
CA ASP A 74 7.35 5.94 2.27
C ASP A 74 6.96 7.41 2.14
N GLY A 75 7.59 8.14 1.22
CA GLY A 75 7.23 9.51 0.91
C GLY A 75 5.79 9.66 0.41
N LEU A 76 5.32 8.73 -0.39
CA LEU A 76 3.92 8.74 -0.85
C LEU A 76 2.93 8.47 0.29
N VAL A 77 3.32 7.67 1.27
CA VAL A 77 2.53 7.44 2.48
C VAL A 77 2.52 8.70 3.34
N ASP A 78 3.67 9.34 3.53
CA ASP A 78 3.78 10.57 4.31
C ASP A 78 2.96 11.72 3.72
N ASP A 79 2.86 11.78 2.40
CA ASP A 79 2.05 12.76 1.67
C ASP A 79 0.54 12.49 1.74
N GLY A 80 0.11 11.35 2.22
CA GLY A 80 -1.30 10.93 2.20
C GLY A 80 -1.78 10.39 0.86
N PHE A 81 -0.90 10.24 -0.09
CA PHE A 81 -1.25 9.68 -1.39
C PHE A 81 -1.53 8.17 -1.29
N ILE A 82 -0.65 7.41 -0.65
CA ILE A 82 -0.91 6.01 -0.32
C ILE A 82 -1.48 5.93 1.09
N ILE A 83 -2.67 5.37 1.21
CA ILE A 83 -3.35 5.17 2.49
C ILE A 83 -2.88 3.89 3.15
N LEU A 84 -2.83 2.83 2.38
CA LEU A 84 -2.30 1.52 2.79
C LEU A 84 -1.95 0.72 1.53
N GLY A 85 -1.10 -0.25 1.69
CA GLY A 85 -0.71 -1.10 0.58
C GLY A 85 0.22 -2.22 0.98
N GLY A 86 0.40 -3.16 0.10
CA GLY A 86 1.30 -4.29 0.28
C GLY A 86 1.06 -5.41 -0.72
N PRO A 87 1.90 -6.45 -0.67
CA PRO A 87 1.75 -7.58 -1.55
C PRO A 87 0.46 -8.34 -1.29
N VAL A 88 -0.14 -8.86 -2.35
CA VAL A 88 -1.36 -9.68 -2.29
C VAL A 88 -1.08 -11.07 -2.86
N GLY A 89 -1.78 -12.07 -2.35
CA GLY A 89 -1.69 -13.44 -2.82
C GLY A 89 -0.28 -14.00 -2.70
N ASP A 90 0.27 -14.40 -3.82
CA ASP A 90 1.63 -14.95 -3.92
C ASP A 90 2.74 -13.88 -3.89
N GLY A 91 2.37 -12.62 -3.84
CA GLY A 91 3.32 -11.51 -3.81
C GLY A 91 3.77 -11.00 -5.17
N GLU A 92 3.24 -11.54 -6.25
CA GLU A 92 3.57 -11.05 -7.60
C GLU A 92 3.01 -9.67 -7.91
N GLN A 93 1.99 -9.27 -7.16
CA GLN A 93 1.38 -7.95 -7.27
C GLN A 93 1.28 -7.31 -5.91
N THR A 94 1.34 -6.00 -5.89
CA THR A 94 0.99 -5.22 -4.71
C THR A 94 -0.30 -4.44 -4.97
N LEU A 95 -1.11 -4.31 -3.93
CA LEU A 95 -2.34 -3.54 -3.98
C LEU A 95 -2.20 -2.35 -3.04
N HIS A 96 -2.59 -1.18 -3.53
CA HIS A 96 -2.53 0.07 -2.79
C HIS A 96 -3.89 0.76 -2.81
N ALA A 97 -4.32 1.22 -1.66
CA ALA A 97 -5.40 2.19 -1.58
C ALA A 97 -4.78 3.58 -1.71
N VAL A 98 -5.18 4.31 -2.72
CA VAL A 98 -4.60 5.61 -3.09
C VAL A 98 -5.68 6.66 -3.07
N GLU A 99 -5.38 7.83 -2.52
CA GLU A 99 -6.22 9.01 -2.60
C GLU A 99 -5.61 10.00 -3.57
N ALA A 100 -6.35 10.33 -4.62
CA ALA A 100 -5.88 11.20 -5.70
C ALA A 100 -7.04 11.90 -6.40
N ALA A 101 -6.75 12.95 -7.15
CA ALA A 101 -7.74 13.65 -7.97
C ALA A 101 -8.22 12.80 -9.15
N GLY A 102 -7.38 11.91 -9.65
CA GLY A 102 -7.71 11.06 -10.77
C GLY A 102 -6.58 10.13 -11.17
N GLU A 103 -6.86 9.30 -12.16
CA GLU A 103 -5.91 8.31 -12.65
C GLU A 103 -4.62 8.94 -13.20
N ASP A 104 -4.71 10.08 -13.87
CA ASP A 104 -3.53 10.76 -14.42
C ASP A 104 -2.55 11.18 -13.35
N GLU A 105 -3.04 11.68 -12.22
CA GLU A 105 -2.20 12.00 -11.08
C GLU A 105 -1.48 10.76 -10.55
N ILE A 106 -2.21 9.66 -10.45
CA ILE A 106 -1.65 8.38 -9.96
C ILE A 106 -0.52 7.94 -10.87
N ARG A 107 -0.73 7.92 -12.18
CA ARG A 107 0.28 7.53 -13.15
C ARG A 107 1.49 8.45 -13.11
N THR A 108 1.27 9.75 -13.03
CA THR A 108 2.34 10.75 -12.98
C THR A 108 3.20 10.59 -11.73
N ARG A 109 2.56 10.40 -10.58
CA ARG A 109 3.29 10.26 -9.31
C ARG A 109 4.07 8.95 -9.26
N LEU A 110 3.46 7.85 -9.63
CA LEU A 110 4.10 6.52 -9.59
C LEU A 110 5.20 6.37 -10.64
N ALA A 111 5.14 7.12 -11.73
CA ALA A 111 6.21 7.13 -12.74
C ALA A 111 7.54 7.68 -12.20
N ARG A 112 7.53 8.38 -11.08
CA ARG A 112 8.74 8.92 -10.42
C ARG A 112 9.44 7.89 -9.55
N ASP A 113 8.84 6.75 -9.34
CA ASP A 113 9.48 5.65 -8.60
C ASP A 113 10.75 5.22 -9.34
N PRO A 114 11.90 5.11 -8.65
CA PRO A 114 13.12 4.57 -9.26
C PRO A 114 12.92 3.20 -9.92
N TRP A 115 12.04 2.37 -9.36
CA TRP A 115 11.75 1.06 -9.94
C TRP A 115 10.88 1.14 -11.20
N ALA A 116 10.10 2.19 -11.37
CA ALA A 116 9.37 2.41 -12.61
C ALA A 116 10.33 2.69 -13.77
N SER A 117 11.28 3.59 -13.58
CA SER A 117 12.30 3.90 -14.59
C SER A 117 13.28 2.74 -14.82
N ALA A 118 13.57 1.96 -13.80
CA ALA A 118 14.43 0.77 -13.92
C ALA A 118 13.72 -0.44 -14.57
N GLY A 119 12.41 -0.37 -14.79
CA GLY A 119 11.65 -1.48 -15.36
C GLY A 119 11.42 -2.65 -14.42
N LEU A 120 11.52 -2.43 -13.11
CA LEU A 120 11.25 -3.44 -12.10
C LEU A 120 9.78 -3.52 -11.73
N LEU A 121 9.09 -2.39 -11.70
CA LEU A 121 7.64 -2.33 -11.47
C LEU A 121 6.94 -1.52 -12.55
N ARG A 122 5.69 -1.84 -12.77
CA ARG A 122 4.77 -1.11 -13.64
C ARG A 122 3.46 -0.86 -12.92
N VAL A 123 2.81 0.24 -13.26
CA VAL A 123 1.44 0.48 -12.82
C VAL A 123 0.53 -0.46 -13.60
N GLY A 124 -0.19 -1.30 -12.88
CA GLY A 124 -1.22 -2.16 -13.41
C GLY A 124 -2.59 -1.49 -13.38
N PRO A 125 -3.66 -2.25 -13.14
CA PRO A 125 -5.01 -1.69 -13.09
C PRO A 125 -5.15 -0.58 -12.03
N ILE A 126 -5.84 0.48 -12.41
CA ILE A 126 -6.28 1.55 -11.52
C ILE A 126 -7.80 1.56 -11.58
N GLU A 127 -8.43 1.34 -10.44
CA GLU A 127 -9.88 1.23 -10.35
C GLU A 127 -10.41 2.20 -9.28
N PRO A 128 -11.45 2.99 -9.57
CA PRO A 128 -12.12 3.76 -8.52
C PRO A 128 -12.61 2.83 -7.41
N TRP A 129 -12.39 3.23 -6.18
CA TRP A 129 -12.73 2.41 -5.02
C TRP A 129 -13.57 3.19 -4.02
N ALA A 130 -14.84 2.87 -3.93
CA ALA A 130 -15.70 3.40 -2.89
C ALA A 130 -15.44 2.68 -1.57
N LEU A 131 -14.82 3.35 -0.62
CA LEU A 131 -14.56 2.79 0.70
C LEU A 131 -15.78 2.97 1.59
N TRP A 132 -16.50 1.92 1.80
CA TRP A 132 -17.69 1.93 2.68
C TRP A 132 -17.38 1.57 4.12
N LEU A 133 -16.34 0.77 4.31
CA LEU A 133 -15.91 0.29 5.62
C LEU A 133 -14.47 0.70 5.83
N ASP A 134 -14.21 1.47 6.86
CA ASP A 134 -12.87 1.91 7.23
C ASP A 134 -12.61 1.61 8.70
N GLY A 135 -11.93 0.51 8.93
CA GLY A 135 -11.58 0.04 10.28
C GLY A 135 -10.33 0.70 10.86
N ARG A 136 -9.74 1.65 10.16
CA ARG A 136 -8.55 2.35 10.62
C ARG A 136 -8.92 3.48 11.58
N GLY A 137 -9.70 3.18 12.59
CA GLY A 137 -10.11 4.20 13.53
C GLY A 137 -8.95 5.06 14.01
N LEU A 138 -9.13 6.35 13.96
CA LEU A 138 -8.29 7.26 14.70
C LEU A 138 -8.48 6.97 16.20
N ASP A 139 -7.46 7.09 16.99
CA ASP A 139 -7.54 6.86 18.43
C ASP A 139 -7.95 5.43 18.82
N GLY A 140 -7.69 4.48 17.97
CA GLY A 140 -7.98 3.08 18.25
C GLY A 140 -9.46 2.70 18.30
N ARG A 141 -10.34 3.57 17.85
CA ARG A 141 -11.77 3.30 17.89
C ARG A 141 -12.24 2.29 16.87
N GLY A 142 -11.44 2.05 15.84
CA GLY A 142 -11.84 1.16 14.77
C GLY A 142 -13.16 1.62 14.14
N LEU A 143 -14.05 0.71 13.94
CA LEU A 143 -15.41 0.99 13.49
C LEU A 143 -16.32 1.55 14.58
N ASP A 144 -15.78 1.84 15.75
CA ASP A 144 -16.50 2.35 16.93
C ASP A 144 -17.71 1.48 17.34
N GLY A 145 -17.67 0.25 16.98
CA GLY A 145 -18.79 -0.63 17.24
C GLY A 145 -20.07 -0.29 16.46
N ARG A 146 -20.08 0.79 15.72
CA ARG A 146 -21.31 1.19 15.00
C ARG A 146 -21.72 0.16 13.96
N GLY A 147 -20.75 -0.45 13.30
CA GLY A 147 -21.04 -1.54 12.40
C GLY A 147 -21.56 -2.78 13.09
N LEU A 148 -21.30 -2.88 14.37
CA LEU A 148 -21.75 -4.00 15.18
C LEU A 148 -23.10 -3.72 15.85
N ASP A 149 -23.40 -2.46 16.09
CA ASP A 149 -24.66 -2.06 16.70
C ASP A 149 -25.83 -2.10 15.72
N GLY A 150 -25.53 -2.11 14.42
CA GLY A 150 -26.55 -2.30 13.38
C GLY A 150 -27.07 -3.72 13.25
N ARG A 151 -26.71 -4.60 14.15
CA ARG A 151 -27.28 -5.91 14.18
C ARG A 151 -28.69 -5.83 14.71
N GLY A 152 -29.61 -5.99 13.78
CA GLY A 152 -30.98 -6.23 14.14
C GLY A 152 -31.19 -7.58 14.82
#